data_764c76c21ce75b20368899aa5cc6f641
#
_entry.id   764c76c21ce75b20368899aa5cc6f641
#
_cell.length_a   1.000
_cell.length_b   1.000
_cell.length_c   1.000
_cell.angle_alpha   90.00
_cell.angle_beta   90.00
_cell.angle_gamma   90.00
#
_symmetry.space_group_name_H-M   'P 1'
#
loop_
_entity.id
_entity.type
_entity.pdbx_description
1 polymer ?
#
loop_
_entity_poly.entity_id
_entity_poly.type
_entity_poly.pdbx_seq_one_letter_code
_entity_poly.pdbx_strand_id
1 'polypeptide(L)'
;MLDKLILFPYYLTLKTRHWLYNKGIIYKTHPCDVPTICIGNITVGGTGKTPHTEMVLKTLLESNDWAYKNIAVLSRGHKRKSRGFQQVTLDGSARFFGDEPLQIKKNFPIATVAVDRNRIEGCDFLLHPDKLTTSRRGKACRDKALPPSDLILLDDAFQYRALRSYYNIVLVDYNRPVYKDRLLPLGHLRDLPERIEVADVIIVTKCPAYLEDWEKAGLAKSLGIKNFSLETCTGENRRGKRQTILFTAIRYQELKPVYECGDSRYIYSQKLILFSGIAKDTPMRRFLSDKYKIVKRFSFADHHKYNSMDIRKIAAAARENPTAVVVTTEKDSQRLLDYKKMPEWLQKRMFMIPIAVDFIDDRERGIFNDALMSALKAFPQGYE
;
A
#
# COMPACT_ATOMS: atom_id res chain seq x y z
N MET A 1 -12.16 26.84 -19.22
CA MET A 1 -12.69 26.24 -20.46
C MET A 1 -11.64 25.31 -21.09
N LEU A 2 -10.39 25.73 -21.21
CA LEU A 2 -9.26 24.95 -21.77
C LEU A 2 -9.04 23.60 -21.07
N ASP A 3 -9.13 23.58 -19.73
CA ASP A 3 -8.98 22.36 -18.91
C ASP A 3 -9.97 21.25 -19.27
N LYS A 4 -11.22 21.61 -19.58
CA LYS A 4 -12.25 20.64 -19.99
C LYS A 4 -11.94 20.03 -21.34
N LEU A 5 -11.36 20.83 -22.25
CA LEU A 5 -10.98 20.36 -23.57
C LEU A 5 -9.79 19.37 -23.50
N ILE A 6 -8.79 19.67 -22.67
CA ILE A 6 -7.62 18.79 -22.45
C ILE A 6 -8.01 17.49 -21.78
N LEU A 7 -8.92 17.54 -20.81
CA LEU A 7 -9.35 16.35 -20.04
C LEU A 7 -10.38 15.49 -20.76
N PHE A 8 -11.08 16.05 -21.75
CA PHE A 8 -12.20 15.38 -22.42
C PHE A 8 -11.83 14.03 -23.07
N PRO A 9 -10.72 13.89 -23.81
CA PRO A 9 -10.35 12.60 -24.40
C PRO A 9 -10.10 11.52 -23.35
N TYR A 10 -9.40 11.86 -22.26
CA TYR A 10 -9.13 10.94 -21.17
C TYR A 10 -10.41 10.57 -20.39
N TYR A 11 -11.25 11.55 -20.11
CA TYR A 11 -12.57 11.35 -19.52
C TYR A 11 -13.44 10.41 -20.36
N LEU A 12 -13.52 10.66 -21.67
CA LEU A 12 -14.30 9.83 -22.58
C LEU A 12 -13.77 8.39 -22.63
N THR A 13 -12.45 8.21 -22.68
CA THR A 13 -11.79 6.90 -22.64
C THR A 13 -12.17 6.14 -21.37
N LEU A 14 -12.10 6.80 -20.19
CA LEU A 14 -12.49 6.17 -18.93
C LEU A 14 -13.98 5.84 -18.91
N LYS A 15 -14.84 6.74 -19.35
CA LYS A 15 -16.30 6.55 -19.39
C LYS A 15 -16.71 5.39 -20.31
N THR A 16 -16.13 5.35 -21.51
CA THR A 16 -16.34 4.25 -22.45
C THR A 16 -15.85 2.92 -21.89
N ARG A 17 -14.64 2.89 -21.31
CA ARG A 17 -14.11 1.72 -20.62
C ARG A 17 -15.06 1.24 -19.53
N HIS A 18 -15.56 2.14 -18.69
CA HIS A 18 -16.50 1.79 -17.62
C HIS A 18 -17.82 1.24 -18.16
N TRP A 19 -18.34 1.83 -19.21
CA TRP A 19 -19.57 1.38 -19.86
C TRP A 19 -19.40 -0.04 -20.45
N LEU A 20 -18.29 -0.28 -21.15
CA LEU A 20 -17.99 -1.60 -21.74
C LEU A 20 -17.85 -2.70 -20.69
N TYR A 21 -17.19 -2.42 -19.56
CA TYR A 21 -17.12 -3.35 -18.43
C TYR A 21 -18.49 -3.59 -17.79
N ASN A 22 -19.28 -2.54 -17.59
CA ASN A 22 -20.60 -2.66 -16.97
C ASN A 22 -21.60 -3.44 -17.84
N LYS A 23 -21.42 -3.40 -19.17
CA LYS A 23 -22.23 -4.17 -20.13
C LYS A 23 -21.68 -5.59 -20.38
N GLY A 24 -20.51 -5.93 -19.83
CA GLY A 24 -19.88 -7.24 -20.08
C GLY A 24 -19.40 -7.47 -21.52
N ILE A 25 -19.26 -6.40 -22.33
CA ILE A 25 -18.98 -6.49 -23.77
C ILE A 25 -17.51 -6.84 -24.05
N ILE A 26 -16.55 -6.27 -23.30
CA ILE A 26 -15.12 -6.48 -23.58
C ILE A 26 -14.52 -7.62 -22.77
N TYR A 27 -14.87 -7.72 -21.47
CA TYR A 27 -14.34 -8.73 -20.58
C TYR A 27 -15.41 -9.20 -19.61
N LYS A 28 -15.54 -10.52 -19.48
CA LYS A 28 -16.21 -11.08 -18.31
C LYS A 28 -15.37 -10.75 -17.08
N THR A 29 -16.00 -10.26 -16.04
CA THR A 29 -15.34 -10.15 -14.74
C THR A 29 -15.27 -11.55 -14.13
N HIS A 30 -14.09 -11.95 -13.70
CA HIS A 30 -13.90 -13.24 -13.05
C HIS A 30 -13.99 -13.05 -11.53
N PRO A 31 -14.90 -13.76 -10.86
CA PRO A 31 -14.85 -13.89 -9.40
C PRO A 31 -13.66 -14.76 -9.00
N CYS A 32 -13.38 -14.83 -7.73
CA CYS A 32 -12.39 -15.72 -7.15
C CYS A 32 -13.09 -16.67 -6.18
N ASP A 33 -12.67 -17.92 -6.12
CA ASP A 33 -13.34 -18.97 -5.31
C ASP A 33 -13.10 -18.79 -3.80
N VAL A 34 -12.18 -17.88 -3.43
CA VAL A 34 -11.96 -17.46 -2.03
C VAL A 34 -12.24 -15.97 -1.89
N PRO A 35 -12.52 -15.48 -0.68
CA PRO A 35 -12.73 -14.06 -0.45
C PRO A 35 -11.49 -13.25 -0.87
N THR A 36 -11.72 -12.21 -1.64
CA THR A 36 -10.69 -11.26 -2.08
C THR A 36 -10.97 -9.88 -1.51
N ILE A 37 -9.98 -9.28 -0.86
CA ILE A 37 -10.05 -7.91 -0.35
C ILE A 37 -9.15 -7.03 -1.20
N CYS A 38 -9.74 -6.08 -1.91
CA CYS A 38 -8.99 -5.12 -2.73
C CYS A 38 -8.69 -3.85 -1.94
N ILE A 39 -7.42 -3.54 -1.76
CA ILE A 39 -6.97 -2.28 -1.18
C ILE A 39 -6.41 -1.43 -2.32
N GLY A 40 -7.04 -0.28 -2.57
CA GLY A 40 -6.66 0.54 -3.70
C GLY A 40 -7.09 2.00 -3.56
N ASN A 41 -6.85 2.76 -4.61
CA ASN A 41 -7.23 4.16 -4.70
C ASN A 41 -7.52 4.56 -6.15
N ILE A 42 -8.09 5.74 -6.37
CA ILE A 42 -8.34 6.29 -7.71
C ILE A 42 -7.39 7.41 -8.10
N THR A 43 -6.37 7.70 -7.29
CA THR A 43 -5.37 8.74 -7.55
C THR A 43 -4.00 8.15 -7.84
N VAL A 44 -3.14 8.86 -8.53
CA VAL A 44 -1.71 8.55 -8.60
C VAL A 44 -0.98 9.10 -7.38
N GLY A 45 0.10 8.44 -6.98
CA GLY A 45 0.94 8.83 -5.84
C GLY A 45 0.67 8.03 -4.57
N GLY A 46 1.40 8.36 -3.54
CA GLY A 46 1.43 7.60 -2.28
C GLY A 46 0.24 7.89 -1.38
N THR A 47 -0.88 7.21 -1.55
CA THR A 47 -2.04 7.28 -0.64
C THR A 47 -1.89 6.41 0.61
N GLY A 48 -0.77 5.70 0.75
CA GLY A 48 -0.55 4.80 1.89
C GLY A 48 -1.07 3.37 1.67
N LYS A 49 -1.16 2.88 0.43
CA LYS A 49 -1.65 1.52 0.14
C LYS A 49 -0.90 0.45 0.93
N THR A 50 0.42 0.39 0.82
CA THR A 50 1.24 -0.63 1.51
C THR A 50 1.01 -0.65 3.03
N PRO A 51 1.08 0.47 3.77
CA PRO A 51 0.76 0.46 5.19
C PRO A 51 -0.67 0.02 5.53
N HIS A 52 -1.66 0.30 4.67
CA HIS A 52 -3.03 -0.17 4.88
C HIS A 52 -3.18 -1.65 4.52
N THR A 53 -2.46 -2.16 3.53
CA THR A 53 -2.39 -3.61 3.26
C THR A 53 -1.77 -4.34 4.45
N GLU A 54 -0.72 -3.79 5.04
CA GLU A 54 -0.10 -4.32 6.27
C GLU A 54 -1.06 -4.25 7.47
N MET A 55 -1.83 -3.16 7.63
CA MET A 55 -2.84 -3.01 8.67
C MET A 55 -3.95 -4.09 8.53
N VAL A 56 -4.50 -4.27 7.32
CA VAL A 56 -5.53 -5.30 7.08
C VAL A 56 -4.97 -6.70 7.31
N LEU A 57 -3.76 -6.98 6.82
CA LEU A 57 -3.09 -8.26 7.02
C LEU A 57 -2.87 -8.55 8.52
N LYS A 58 -2.43 -7.56 9.28
CA LYS A 58 -2.28 -7.65 10.73
C LYS A 58 -3.60 -7.95 11.41
N THR A 59 -4.66 -7.21 11.08
CA THR A 59 -6.02 -7.44 11.61
C THR A 59 -6.49 -8.88 11.38
N LEU A 60 -6.25 -9.43 10.19
CA LEU A 60 -6.63 -10.80 9.87
C LEU A 60 -5.81 -11.82 10.67
N LEU A 61 -4.49 -11.65 10.73
CA LEU A 61 -3.59 -12.56 11.43
C LEU A 61 -3.78 -12.54 12.95
N GLU A 62 -4.28 -11.45 13.52
CA GLU A 62 -4.60 -11.32 14.95
C GLU A 62 -6.04 -11.76 15.27
N SER A 63 -6.88 -12.04 14.27
CA SER A 63 -8.26 -12.50 14.49
C SER A 63 -8.33 -14.01 14.74
N ASN A 64 -9.24 -14.43 15.61
CA ASN A 64 -9.43 -15.85 15.91
C ASN A 64 -9.85 -16.69 14.69
N ASP A 65 -10.62 -16.08 13.77
CA ASP A 65 -11.18 -16.78 12.60
C ASP A 65 -10.14 -16.97 11.47
N TRP A 66 -9.10 -16.13 11.41
CA TRP A 66 -8.15 -16.08 10.29
C TRP A 66 -6.68 -16.31 10.66
N ALA A 67 -6.33 -16.32 11.97
CA ALA A 67 -4.95 -16.48 12.43
C ALA A 67 -4.25 -17.75 11.91
N TYR A 68 -5.01 -18.82 11.69
CA TYR A 68 -4.51 -20.12 11.23
C TYR A 68 -4.80 -20.39 9.74
N LYS A 69 -5.29 -19.40 9.00
CA LYS A 69 -5.60 -19.51 7.57
C LYS A 69 -4.44 -19.04 6.72
N ASN A 70 -4.36 -19.59 5.51
CA ASN A 70 -3.35 -19.20 4.54
C ASN A 70 -3.76 -17.91 3.82
N ILE A 71 -3.28 -16.78 4.32
CA ILE A 71 -3.57 -15.47 3.75
C ILE A 71 -2.47 -15.11 2.75
N ALA A 72 -2.88 -14.78 1.51
CA ALA A 72 -1.97 -14.31 0.49
C ALA A 72 -2.13 -12.81 0.23
N VAL A 73 -1.04 -12.15 -0.14
CA VAL A 73 -1.02 -10.79 -0.68
C VAL A 73 -0.56 -10.86 -2.13
N LEU A 74 -1.41 -10.41 -3.06
CA LEU A 74 -1.09 -10.35 -4.48
C LEU A 74 -0.92 -8.91 -4.94
N SER A 75 0.33 -8.54 -5.25
CA SER A 75 0.69 -7.21 -5.75
C SER A 75 1.09 -7.25 -7.24
N ARG A 76 1.16 -6.09 -7.88
CA ARG A 76 1.67 -5.95 -9.24
C ARG A 76 3.19 -6.11 -9.34
N GLY A 77 3.90 -5.76 -8.27
CA GLY A 77 5.34 -5.61 -8.30
C GLY A 77 5.74 -4.44 -9.22
N HIS A 78 5.39 -3.22 -8.84
CA HIS A 78 5.69 -2.02 -9.64
C HIS A 78 7.20 -1.89 -9.89
N LYS A 79 7.60 -1.64 -11.15
CA LYS A 79 9.01 -1.51 -11.61
C LYS A 79 9.90 -2.74 -11.37
N ARG A 80 9.34 -3.92 -11.03
CA ARG A 80 10.10 -5.16 -10.92
C ARG A 80 10.69 -5.61 -12.27
N LYS A 81 11.79 -6.36 -12.23
CA LYS A 81 12.42 -6.95 -13.43
C LYS A 81 11.90 -8.35 -13.76
N SER A 82 11.39 -9.07 -12.77
CA SER A 82 10.81 -10.40 -12.99
C SER A 82 9.51 -10.31 -13.83
N ARG A 83 9.13 -11.43 -14.45
CA ARG A 83 7.92 -11.57 -15.27
C ARG A 83 7.08 -12.74 -14.77
N GLY A 84 5.78 -12.72 -15.09
CA GLY A 84 4.81 -13.73 -14.67
C GLY A 84 4.62 -13.75 -13.16
N PHE A 85 4.04 -14.81 -12.65
CA PHE A 85 3.88 -15.06 -11.23
C PHE A 85 5.23 -15.29 -10.54
N GLN A 86 5.44 -14.64 -9.41
CA GLN A 86 6.61 -14.87 -8.56
C GLN A 86 6.17 -14.84 -7.10
N GLN A 87 6.50 -15.86 -6.33
CA GLN A 87 6.40 -15.84 -4.88
C GLN A 87 7.57 -15.02 -4.31
N VAL A 88 7.26 -14.07 -3.41
CA VAL A 88 8.27 -13.22 -2.78
C VAL A 88 8.92 -13.97 -1.63
N THR A 89 10.26 -14.05 -1.65
CA THR A 89 11.06 -14.68 -0.61
C THR A 89 11.74 -13.65 0.30
N LEU A 90 12.12 -14.03 1.52
CA LEU A 90 12.74 -13.13 2.50
C LEU A 90 14.11 -12.63 2.06
N ASP A 91 14.86 -13.45 1.37
CA ASP A 91 16.19 -13.17 0.80
C ASP A 91 16.12 -12.48 -0.57
N GLY A 92 14.90 -12.21 -1.05
CA GLY A 92 14.65 -11.60 -2.34
C GLY A 92 15.14 -10.17 -2.47
N SER A 93 15.22 -9.66 -3.71
CA SER A 93 15.63 -8.30 -4.00
C SER A 93 14.47 -7.41 -4.42
N ALA A 94 14.53 -6.12 -4.04
CA ALA A 94 13.55 -5.12 -4.47
C ALA A 94 13.54 -4.96 -6.01
N ARG A 95 14.69 -5.17 -6.66
CA ARG A 95 14.81 -5.17 -8.12
C ARG A 95 14.04 -6.31 -8.78
N PHE A 96 13.96 -7.47 -8.14
CA PHE A 96 13.31 -8.66 -8.70
C PHE A 96 11.82 -8.69 -8.42
N PHE A 97 11.40 -8.40 -7.18
CA PHE A 97 9.99 -8.49 -6.75
C PHE A 97 9.25 -7.14 -6.70
N GLY A 98 9.96 -6.04 -6.56
CA GLY A 98 9.43 -4.73 -6.19
C GLY A 98 9.67 -4.43 -4.71
N ASP A 99 9.80 -3.17 -4.36
CA ASP A 99 10.08 -2.72 -2.99
C ASP A 99 8.90 -2.95 -2.03
N GLU A 100 7.68 -2.66 -2.45
CA GLU A 100 6.48 -2.81 -1.63
C GLU A 100 6.15 -4.27 -1.27
N PRO A 101 6.11 -5.23 -2.24
CA PRO A 101 5.88 -6.64 -1.90
C PRO A 101 6.98 -7.23 -1.01
N LEU A 102 8.22 -6.81 -1.21
CA LEU A 102 9.34 -7.28 -0.39
C LEU A 102 9.24 -6.74 1.04
N GLN A 103 8.83 -5.47 1.22
CA GLN A 103 8.54 -4.89 2.53
C GLN A 103 7.47 -5.69 3.26
N ILE A 104 6.31 -5.94 2.61
CA ILE A 104 5.22 -6.72 3.20
C ILE A 104 5.72 -8.12 3.61
N LYS A 105 6.50 -8.81 2.76
CA LYS A 105 7.03 -10.14 3.09
C LYS A 105 7.96 -10.13 4.30
N LYS A 106 8.78 -9.10 4.45
CA LYS A 106 9.68 -8.97 5.61
C LYS A 106 8.95 -8.64 6.90
N ASN A 107 7.90 -7.81 6.82
CA ASN A 107 7.09 -7.45 7.98
C ASN A 107 6.14 -8.60 8.40
N PHE A 108 5.73 -9.44 7.45
CA PHE A 108 4.83 -10.57 7.67
C PHE A 108 5.39 -11.87 7.06
N PRO A 109 6.42 -12.47 7.68
CA PRO A 109 7.09 -13.66 7.12
C PRO A 109 6.17 -14.87 6.92
N ILE A 110 5.12 -14.99 7.74
CA ILE A 110 4.15 -16.10 7.67
C ILE A 110 3.18 -15.98 6.50
N ALA A 111 2.90 -14.76 6.04
CA ALA A 111 1.98 -14.53 4.93
C ALA A 111 2.62 -14.95 3.58
N THR A 112 1.82 -15.51 2.70
CA THR A 112 2.20 -15.72 1.31
C THR A 112 2.14 -14.38 0.57
N VAL A 113 3.28 -13.89 0.06
CA VAL A 113 3.32 -12.69 -0.77
C VAL A 113 3.72 -13.07 -2.17
N ALA A 114 2.92 -12.66 -3.16
CA ALA A 114 3.17 -12.94 -4.57
C ALA A 114 3.02 -11.68 -5.43
N VAL A 115 3.67 -11.70 -6.58
CA VAL A 115 3.58 -10.64 -7.57
C VAL A 115 3.23 -11.18 -8.93
N ASP A 116 2.18 -10.61 -9.54
CA ASP A 116 1.83 -10.85 -10.91
C ASP A 116 1.16 -9.61 -11.53
N ARG A 117 1.36 -9.38 -12.83
CA ARG A 117 0.64 -8.36 -13.60
C ARG A 117 -0.79 -8.79 -13.91
N ASN A 118 -0.98 -10.06 -14.20
CA ASN A 118 -2.26 -10.69 -14.44
C ASN A 118 -2.84 -11.19 -13.12
N ARG A 119 -3.77 -10.42 -12.52
CA ARG A 119 -4.35 -10.76 -11.21
C ARG A 119 -5.19 -12.04 -11.25
N ILE A 120 -5.82 -12.34 -12.38
CA ILE A 120 -6.61 -13.57 -12.56
C ILE A 120 -5.67 -14.77 -12.50
N GLU A 121 -4.59 -14.75 -13.29
CA GLU A 121 -3.56 -15.79 -13.28
C GLU A 121 -2.89 -15.92 -11.90
N GLY A 122 -2.59 -14.76 -11.25
CA GLY A 122 -2.02 -14.74 -9.92
C GLY A 122 -2.93 -15.35 -8.85
N CYS A 123 -4.24 -15.09 -8.90
CA CYS A 123 -5.21 -15.71 -8.00
C CYS A 123 -5.31 -17.22 -8.28
N ASP A 124 -5.37 -17.64 -9.54
CA ASP A 124 -5.43 -19.07 -9.90
C ASP A 124 -4.21 -19.83 -9.36
N PHE A 125 -3.01 -19.28 -9.46
CA PHE A 125 -1.80 -19.89 -8.88
C PHE A 125 -1.76 -19.90 -7.36
N LEU A 126 -2.36 -18.93 -6.70
CA LEU A 126 -2.48 -18.91 -5.24
C LEU A 126 -3.52 -19.91 -4.74
N LEU A 127 -4.55 -20.19 -5.51
CA LEU A 127 -5.57 -21.22 -5.22
C LEU A 127 -5.08 -22.62 -5.58
N HIS A 128 -4.38 -22.75 -6.68
CA HIS A 128 -3.93 -24.01 -7.26
C HIS A 128 -2.41 -24.01 -7.51
N PRO A 129 -1.59 -24.09 -6.45
CA PRO A 129 -0.13 -24.02 -6.57
C PRO A 129 0.50 -25.13 -7.40
N ASP A 130 -0.19 -26.27 -7.55
CA ASP A 130 0.19 -27.38 -8.43
C ASP A 130 0.28 -26.94 -9.91
N LYS A 131 -0.53 -25.99 -10.36
CA LYS A 131 -0.48 -25.44 -11.72
C LYS A 131 0.82 -24.70 -12.04
N LEU A 132 1.57 -24.25 -11.01
CA LEU A 132 2.84 -23.56 -11.19
C LEU A 132 3.93 -24.44 -11.84
N THR A 133 3.84 -25.76 -11.68
CA THR A 133 4.82 -26.71 -12.26
C THR A 133 4.70 -26.84 -13.76
N THR A 134 3.54 -26.51 -14.34
CA THR A 134 3.21 -26.71 -15.77
C THR A 134 3.32 -25.43 -16.60
N SER A 135 3.60 -24.27 -15.99
CA SER A 135 3.64 -23.00 -16.69
C SER A 135 4.83 -22.93 -17.67
N ARG A 136 4.53 -23.12 -18.96
CA ARG A 136 5.50 -22.99 -20.09
C ARG A 136 6.05 -21.57 -20.28
N ARG A 137 5.49 -20.55 -19.65
CA ARG A 137 6.00 -19.16 -19.65
C ARG A 137 7.18 -18.98 -18.70
N GLY A 138 7.71 -20.08 -18.21
CA GLY A 138 9.11 -20.30 -17.89
C GLY A 138 9.68 -19.57 -16.71
N LYS A 139 8.93 -18.97 -15.81
CA LYS A 139 9.52 -18.32 -14.62
C LYS A 139 8.52 -18.06 -13.51
N ALA A 140 7.55 -18.95 -13.34
CA ALA A 140 6.85 -19.02 -12.07
C ALA A 140 7.80 -19.67 -11.06
N CYS A 141 8.29 -18.90 -10.11
CA CYS A 141 9.07 -19.41 -9.00
C CYS A 141 8.15 -19.63 -7.82
N ARG A 142 8.08 -20.86 -7.33
CA ARG A 142 7.43 -21.19 -6.06
C ARG A 142 8.45 -21.75 -5.09
N ASP A 143 8.26 -21.45 -3.84
CA ASP A 143 8.77 -22.30 -2.79
C ASP A 143 7.95 -23.61 -2.78
N LYS A 144 8.61 -24.76 -2.51
CA LYS A 144 7.92 -26.06 -2.44
C LYS A 144 6.78 -26.09 -1.40
N ALA A 145 6.78 -25.15 -0.49
CA ALA A 145 5.84 -24.99 0.62
C ALA A 145 4.71 -23.99 0.38
N LEU A 146 4.37 -23.63 -0.87
CA LEU A 146 3.24 -22.72 -1.13
C LEU A 146 1.91 -23.46 -0.90
N PRO A 147 1.20 -23.19 0.21
CA PRO A 147 -0.14 -23.76 0.43
C PRO A 147 -1.18 -23.03 -0.40
N PRO A 148 -2.31 -23.69 -0.77
CA PRO A 148 -3.47 -22.99 -1.31
C PRO A 148 -3.93 -21.88 -0.35
N SER A 149 -4.32 -20.74 -0.92
CA SER A 149 -4.73 -19.59 -0.13
C SER A 149 -6.20 -19.66 0.23
N ASP A 150 -6.54 -19.35 1.48
CA ASP A 150 -7.92 -19.24 1.99
C ASP A 150 -8.51 -17.84 1.78
N LEU A 151 -7.64 -16.82 1.61
CA LEU A 151 -7.99 -15.42 1.38
C LEU A 151 -6.87 -14.72 0.62
N ILE A 152 -7.24 -13.81 -0.29
CA ILE A 152 -6.26 -13.03 -1.07
C ILE A 152 -6.49 -11.53 -0.87
N LEU A 153 -5.48 -10.84 -0.33
CA LEU A 153 -5.40 -9.37 -0.33
C LEU A 153 -4.84 -8.90 -1.67
N LEU A 154 -5.59 -8.07 -2.38
CA LEU A 154 -5.21 -7.50 -3.67
C LEU A 154 -4.64 -6.09 -3.45
N ASP A 155 -3.32 -5.97 -3.46
CA ASP A 155 -2.64 -4.69 -3.31
C ASP A 155 -2.60 -3.93 -4.64
N ASP A 156 -3.09 -2.69 -4.62
CA ASP A 156 -3.23 -1.78 -5.79
C ASP A 156 -3.92 -2.41 -7.00
N ALA A 157 -5.03 -3.12 -6.77
CA ALA A 157 -5.77 -3.78 -7.84
C ALA A 157 -7.10 -3.10 -8.21
N PHE A 158 -7.47 -1.97 -7.62
CA PHE A 158 -8.78 -1.33 -7.80
C PHE A 158 -9.08 -0.93 -9.26
N GLN A 159 -8.06 -0.66 -10.10
CA GLN A 159 -8.22 -0.42 -11.53
C GLN A 159 -8.27 -1.71 -12.36
N TYR A 160 -7.97 -2.88 -11.76
CA TYR A 160 -7.96 -4.16 -12.47
C TYR A 160 -9.35 -4.78 -12.47
N ARG A 161 -10.23 -4.27 -13.35
CA ARG A 161 -11.66 -4.60 -13.37
C ARG A 161 -11.98 -6.02 -13.91
N ALA A 162 -11.02 -6.68 -14.54
CA ALA A 162 -11.19 -8.05 -15.01
C ALA A 162 -11.34 -9.08 -13.88
N LEU A 163 -10.79 -8.77 -12.68
CA LEU A 163 -11.02 -9.53 -11.46
C LEU A 163 -12.04 -8.79 -10.60
N ARG A 164 -13.11 -9.46 -10.20
CA ARG A 164 -14.11 -8.94 -9.27
C ARG A 164 -13.67 -9.25 -7.85
N SER A 165 -13.20 -8.23 -7.14
CA SER A 165 -12.93 -8.37 -5.71
C SER A 165 -14.25 -8.45 -4.92
N TYR A 166 -14.24 -9.27 -3.88
CA TYR A 166 -15.39 -9.45 -2.99
C TYR A 166 -15.61 -8.24 -2.08
N TYR A 167 -14.53 -7.73 -1.49
CA TYR A 167 -14.57 -6.58 -0.57
C TYR A 167 -13.58 -5.50 -1.01
N ASN A 168 -14.05 -4.26 -1.08
CA ASN A 168 -13.27 -3.14 -1.63
C ASN A 168 -13.01 -2.07 -0.58
N ILE A 169 -11.76 -1.86 -0.23
CA ILE A 169 -11.26 -0.79 0.62
C ILE A 169 -10.62 0.27 -0.27
N VAL A 170 -11.22 1.46 -0.33
CA VAL A 170 -10.72 2.56 -1.17
C VAL A 170 -10.12 3.66 -0.31
N LEU A 171 -8.86 3.99 -0.60
CA LEU A 171 -8.09 4.99 0.12
C LEU A 171 -8.23 6.36 -0.53
N VAL A 172 -8.52 7.37 0.29
CA VAL A 172 -8.60 8.78 -0.11
C VAL A 172 -7.63 9.60 0.74
N ASP A 173 -6.73 10.35 0.11
CA ASP A 173 -5.76 11.19 0.83
C ASP A 173 -6.46 12.45 1.38
N TYR A 174 -6.42 12.65 2.70
CA TYR A 174 -6.96 13.84 3.38
C TYR A 174 -6.44 15.15 2.79
N ASN A 175 -5.17 15.20 2.42
CA ASN A 175 -4.53 16.38 1.87
C ASN A 175 -4.81 16.60 0.36
N ARG A 176 -5.38 15.58 -0.30
CA ARG A 176 -5.75 15.61 -1.72
C ARG A 176 -7.06 14.87 -1.94
N PRO A 177 -8.17 15.45 -1.42
CA PRO A 177 -9.47 14.80 -1.53
C PRO A 177 -9.92 14.72 -3.00
N VAL A 178 -10.50 13.59 -3.37
CA VAL A 178 -10.89 13.26 -4.75
C VAL A 178 -11.85 14.27 -5.38
N TYR A 179 -12.68 14.90 -4.59
CA TYR A 179 -13.67 15.92 -5.05
C TYR A 179 -13.04 17.29 -5.37
N LYS A 180 -11.78 17.51 -4.97
CA LYS A 180 -11.01 18.73 -5.29
C LYS A 180 -9.93 18.49 -6.36
N ASP A 181 -9.72 17.24 -6.76
CA ASP A 181 -8.67 16.86 -7.72
C ASP A 181 -9.24 16.68 -9.14
N ARG A 182 -8.36 16.68 -10.13
CA ARG A 182 -8.70 16.56 -11.54
C ARG A 182 -8.11 15.28 -12.11
N LEU A 183 -8.65 14.86 -13.27
CA LEU A 183 -8.09 13.76 -14.04
C LEU A 183 -6.69 14.09 -14.56
N LEU A 184 -5.88 13.06 -14.75
CA LEU A 184 -4.63 13.16 -15.47
C LEU A 184 -4.88 13.75 -16.89
N PRO A 185 -3.98 14.57 -17.43
CA PRO A 185 -2.67 14.97 -16.87
C PRO A 185 -2.72 16.23 -15.98
N LEU A 186 -3.86 16.89 -15.82
CA LEU A 186 -3.98 18.16 -15.10
C LEU A 186 -4.12 18.00 -13.58
N GLY A 187 -4.40 16.80 -13.10
CA GLY A 187 -4.49 16.44 -11.69
C GLY A 187 -3.93 15.06 -11.43
N HIS A 188 -4.37 14.41 -10.38
CA HIS A 188 -3.85 13.11 -9.95
C HIS A 188 -4.86 11.95 -10.09
N LEU A 189 -6.11 12.25 -10.51
CA LEU A 189 -7.12 11.20 -10.68
C LEU A 189 -6.76 10.33 -11.89
N ARG A 190 -6.57 9.02 -11.65
CA ARG A 190 -6.34 7.98 -12.66
C ARG A 190 -7.60 7.19 -13.01
N ASP A 191 -8.71 7.51 -12.34
CA ASP A 191 -10.04 6.96 -12.61
C ASP A 191 -11.10 8.02 -12.28
N LEU A 192 -12.36 7.78 -12.71
CA LEU A 192 -13.46 8.70 -12.45
C LEU A 192 -13.78 8.78 -10.95
N PRO A 193 -14.11 9.96 -10.39
CA PRO A 193 -14.43 10.12 -8.98
C PRO A 193 -15.55 9.18 -8.50
N GLU A 194 -16.53 8.89 -9.35
CA GLU A 194 -17.66 8.01 -9.03
C GLU A 194 -17.25 6.56 -8.76
N ARG A 195 -15.98 6.19 -9.06
CA ARG A 195 -15.47 4.86 -8.74
C ARG A 195 -15.38 4.58 -7.25
N ILE A 196 -15.30 5.60 -6.40
CA ILE A 196 -15.35 5.40 -4.93
C ILE A 196 -16.70 4.82 -4.46
N GLU A 197 -17.77 4.99 -5.24
CA GLU A 197 -19.11 4.46 -4.92
C GLU A 197 -19.16 2.91 -4.93
N VAL A 198 -18.17 2.25 -5.52
CA VAL A 198 -18.07 0.78 -5.50
C VAL A 198 -17.50 0.27 -4.17
N ALA A 199 -16.77 1.10 -3.42
CA ALA A 199 -16.17 0.71 -2.16
C ALA A 199 -17.19 0.19 -1.15
N ASP A 200 -16.77 -0.75 -0.32
CA ASP A 200 -17.48 -1.17 0.89
C ASP A 200 -17.02 -0.31 2.07
N VAL A 201 -15.71 -0.04 2.11
CA VAL A 201 -15.10 0.89 3.06
C VAL A 201 -14.30 1.96 2.31
N ILE A 202 -14.49 3.22 2.68
CA ILE A 202 -13.64 4.33 2.28
C ILE A 202 -12.80 4.72 3.50
N ILE A 203 -11.48 4.70 3.36
CA ILE A 203 -10.57 5.16 4.39
C ILE A 203 -9.97 6.49 3.95
N VAL A 204 -10.25 7.55 4.70
CA VAL A 204 -9.56 8.83 4.54
C VAL A 204 -8.21 8.73 5.26
N THR A 205 -7.13 8.78 4.49
CA THR A 205 -5.78 8.50 4.97
C THR A 205 -5.01 9.78 5.24
N LYS A 206 -3.95 9.67 6.08
CA LYS A 206 -3.06 10.80 6.44
C LYS A 206 -3.80 11.94 7.10
N CYS A 207 -4.83 11.61 7.85
CA CYS A 207 -5.51 12.57 8.70
C CYS A 207 -4.55 13.12 9.77
N PRO A 208 -4.84 14.29 10.32
CA PRO A 208 -4.30 14.71 11.61
C PRO A 208 -4.56 13.63 12.68
N ALA A 209 -3.83 13.70 13.79
CA ALA A 209 -4.02 12.74 14.90
C ALA A 209 -5.41 12.81 15.53
N TYR A 210 -6.11 13.91 15.33
CA TYR A 210 -7.45 14.18 15.81
C TYR A 210 -8.26 14.92 14.73
N LEU A 211 -9.54 14.57 14.60
CA LEU A 211 -10.55 15.27 13.78
C LEU A 211 -11.80 15.44 14.60
N GLU A 212 -12.37 16.63 14.55
CA GLU A 212 -13.66 16.93 15.14
C GLU A 212 -14.81 16.21 14.39
N ASP A 213 -15.88 15.91 15.07
CA ASP A 213 -17.03 15.19 14.48
C ASP A 213 -17.63 15.90 13.27
N TRP A 214 -17.70 17.25 13.32
CA TRP A 214 -18.16 18.04 12.18
C TRP A 214 -17.22 17.98 10.98
N GLU A 215 -15.88 17.83 11.18
CA GLU A 215 -14.92 17.64 10.10
C GLU A 215 -15.12 16.27 9.45
N LYS A 216 -15.28 15.20 10.26
CA LYS A 216 -15.59 13.84 9.77
C LYS A 216 -16.86 13.83 8.93
N ALA A 217 -17.94 14.45 9.43
CA ALA A 217 -19.21 14.58 8.71
C ALA A 217 -19.06 15.40 7.41
N GLY A 218 -18.29 16.48 7.44
CA GLY A 218 -17.97 17.32 6.28
C GLY A 218 -17.20 16.54 5.20
N LEU A 219 -16.22 15.73 5.60
CA LEU A 219 -15.46 14.85 4.69
C LEU A 219 -16.39 13.79 4.07
N ALA A 220 -17.21 13.10 4.85
CA ALA A 220 -18.16 12.12 4.34
C ALA A 220 -19.14 12.75 3.32
N LYS A 221 -19.71 13.91 3.64
CA LYS A 221 -20.58 14.67 2.74
C LYS A 221 -19.88 15.02 1.43
N SER A 222 -18.62 15.44 1.50
CA SER A 222 -17.82 15.81 0.31
C SER A 222 -17.50 14.61 -0.57
N LEU A 223 -17.44 13.40 -0.01
CA LEU A 223 -17.32 12.14 -0.75
C LEU A 223 -18.65 11.68 -1.37
N GLY A 224 -19.72 12.45 -1.18
CA GLY A 224 -21.05 12.15 -1.72
C GLY A 224 -21.88 11.21 -0.84
N ILE A 225 -21.49 11.05 0.42
CA ILE A 225 -22.21 10.24 1.41
C ILE A 225 -23.33 11.07 2.04
N LYS A 226 -24.52 10.51 2.07
CA LYS A 226 -25.71 11.07 2.73
C LYS A 226 -25.97 10.30 4.03
N ASN A 227 -26.70 10.93 4.95
CA ASN A 227 -27.14 10.32 6.21
C ASN A 227 -25.96 9.65 6.97
N PHE A 228 -24.80 10.32 6.99
CA PHE A 228 -23.62 9.80 7.67
C PHE A 228 -23.84 9.79 9.19
N SER A 229 -23.80 8.61 9.78
CA SER A 229 -23.82 8.41 11.22
C SER A 229 -22.40 8.34 11.77
N LEU A 230 -22.08 9.23 12.69
CA LEU A 230 -20.78 9.22 13.39
C LEU A 230 -20.64 8.01 14.32
N GLU A 231 -21.74 7.49 14.86
CA GLU A 231 -21.75 6.33 15.75
C GLU A 231 -21.34 5.05 15.02
N THR A 232 -21.92 4.80 13.86
CA THR A 232 -21.65 3.60 13.04
C THR A 232 -20.62 3.83 11.94
N CYS A 233 -20.14 5.06 11.76
CA CYS A 233 -19.29 5.48 10.65
C CYS A 233 -19.83 5.08 9.27
N THR A 234 -21.17 4.99 9.10
CA THR A 234 -21.80 4.56 7.85
C THR A 234 -22.73 5.62 7.30
N GLY A 235 -22.92 5.57 5.99
CA GLY A 235 -23.89 6.39 5.28
C GLY A 235 -24.17 5.83 3.90
N GLU A 236 -25.01 6.49 3.13
CA GLU A 236 -25.42 6.05 1.81
C GLU A 236 -24.78 6.89 0.72
N ASN A 237 -24.23 6.25 -0.30
CA ASN A 237 -23.75 6.96 -1.48
C ASN A 237 -24.92 7.37 -2.41
N ARG A 238 -24.57 8.01 -3.53
CA ARG A 238 -25.55 8.50 -4.51
C ARG A 238 -26.40 7.40 -5.15
N ARG A 239 -25.95 6.14 -5.09
CA ARG A 239 -26.63 4.95 -5.63
C ARG A 239 -27.43 4.19 -4.57
N GLY A 240 -27.50 4.69 -3.34
CA GLY A 240 -28.18 4.03 -2.23
C GLY A 240 -27.37 2.89 -1.58
N LYS A 241 -26.10 2.67 -2.02
CA LYS A 241 -25.24 1.68 -1.36
C LYS A 241 -24.74 2.25 -0.04
N ARG A 242 -24.90 1.45 1.03
CA ARG A 242 -24.31 1.75 2.34
C ARG A 242 -22.78 1.56 2.27
N GLN A 243 -22.04 2.53 2.74
CA GLN A 243 -20.59 2.54 2.80
C GLN A 243 -20.11 2.92 4.19
N THR A 244 -19.02 2.30 4.64
CA THR A 244 -18.35 2.68 5.89
C THR A 244 -17.24 3.67 5.57
N ILE A 245 -17.18 4.79 6.32
CA ILE A 245 -16.17 5.84 6.14
C ILE A 245 -15.35 5.96 7.43
N LEU A 246 -14.05 5.73 7.32
CA LEU A 246 -13.12 5.68 8.44
C LEU A 246 -11.93 6.60 8.20
N PHE A 247 -11.23 6.94 9.27
CA PHE A 247 -10.14 7.92 9.23
C PHE A 247 -8.88 7.33 9.86
N THR A 248 -7.75 7.45 9.14
CA THR A 248 -6.46 6.93 9.61
C THR A 248 -5.38 7.99 9.57
N ALA A 249 -4.46 7.91 10.54
CA ALA A 249 -3.26 8.73 10.61
C ALA A 249 -2.00 7.87 10.40
N ILE A 250 -0.93 8.50 9.92
CA ILE A 250 0.39 7.87 9.87
C ILE A 250 1.03 7.96 11.25
N ARG A 251 1.56 6.82 11.73
CA ARG A 251 2.35 6.71 12.95
C ARG A 251 3.78 6.32 12.58
N TYR A 252 4.73 7.20 12.86
CA TYR A 252 6.15 6.86 12.75
C TYR A 252 6.55 5.99 13.94
N GLN A 253 7.28 4.92 13.66
CA GLN A 253 7.75 3.98 14.68
C GLN A 253 9.18 4.29 15.09
N GLU A 254 9.71 3.50 16.01
CA GLU A 254 11.13 3.58 16.39
C GLU A 254 12.03 3.18 15.23
N LEU A 255 13.22 3.77 15.23
CA LEU A 255 14.23 3.45 14.21
C LEU A 255 14.63 1.98 14.30
N LYS A 256 14.64 1.30 13.16
CA LYS A 256 15.10 -0.09 13.02
C LYS A 256 16.37 -0.14 12.18
N PRO A 257 17.33 -1.01 12.49
CA PRO A 257 18.52 -1.17 11.66
C PRO A 257 18.14 -1.65 10.24
N VAL A 258 18.84 -1.13 9.23
CA VAL A 258 18.70 -1.61 7.84
C VAL A 258 19.48 -2.91 7.63
N TYR A 259 20.60 -3.07 8.31
CA TYR A 259 21.49 -4.23 8.25
C TYR A 259 21.54 -4.90 9.62
N GLU A 260 21.73 -6.22 9.65
CA GLU A 260 21.80 -7.01 10.89
C GLU A 260 22.94 -6.54 11.83
N CYS A 261 24.03 -6.01 11.27
CA CYS A 261 25.14 -5.44 12.03
C CYS A 261 24.88 -4.02 12.58
N GLY A 262 23.65 -3.51 12.50
CA GLY A 262 23.27 -2.18 12.97
C GLY A 262 23.57 -1.99 14.46
N ASP A 263 24.28 -0.91 14.79
CA ASP A 263 24.66 -0.58 16.17
C ASP A 263 23.63 0.36 16.80
N SER A 264 22.77 -0.16 17.67
CA SER A 264 21.68 0.57 18.32
C SER A 264 22.12 1.80 19.12
N ARG A 265 23.40 1.91 19.48
CA ARG A 265 23.93 3.11 20.16
C ARG A 265 23.74 4.38 19.33
N TYR A 266 23.73 4.29 18.00
CA TYR A 266 23.48 5.44 17.13
C TYR A 266 22.06 6.00 17.22
N ILE A 267 21.08 5.24 17.68
CA ILE A 267 19.70 5.73 17.89
C ILE A 267 19.64 6.82 18.96
N TYR A 268 20.55 6.76 19.92
CA TYR A 268 20.65 7.75 21.01
C TYR A 268 21.46 9.00 20.64
N SER A 269 21.92 9.10 19.39
CA SER A 269 22.61 10.30 18.90
C SER A 269 21.64 11.49 18.87
N GLN A 270 22.18 12.68 19.13
CA GLN A 270 21.43 13.93 18.91
C GLN A 270 21.45 14.37 17.44
N LYS A 271 22.38 13.84 16.61
CA LYS A 271 22.59 14.24 15.23
C LYS A 271 22.08 13.16 14.27
N LEU A 272 21.46 13.61 13.19
CA LEU A 272 20.88 12.72 12.17
C LEU A 272 21.25 13.20 10.76
N ILE A 273 21.63 12.24 9.92
CA ILE A 273 21.74 12.42 8.46
C ILE A 273 20.54 11.74 7.83
N LEU A 274 19.69 12.50 7.14
CA LEU A 274 18.49 12.00 6.49
C LEU A 274 18.71 11.84 4.99
N PHE A 275 18.29 10.72 4.44
CA PHE A 275 18.15 10.59 2.99
C PHE A 275 16.88 9.84 2.62
N SER A 276 16.24 10.21 1.51
CA SER A 276 15.00 9.57 1.07
C SER A 276 14.76 9.74 -0.43
N GLY A 277 14.20 8.70 -1.04
CA GLY A 277 13.68 8.67 -2.40
C GLY A 277 12.16 8.45 -2.41
N ILE A 278 11.44 9.32 -1.70
CA ILE A 278 9.97 9.34 -1.66
C ILE A 278 9.45 10.70 -2.13
N ALA A 279 8.22 10.73 -2.64
CA ALA A 279 7.63 11.93 -3.24
C ALA A 279 7.50 13.12 -2.27
N LYS A 280 7.30 12.88 -0.96
CA LYS A 280 7.12 13.93 0.05
C LYS A 280 7.63 13.47 1.42
N ASP A 281 8.73 14.02 1.89
CA ASP A 281 9.38 13.67 3.15
C ASP A 281 9.11 14.66 4.30
N THR A 282 8.36 15.74 4.05
CA THR A 282 8.11 16.81 5.03
C THR A 282 7.52 16.31 6.37
N PRO A 283 6.51 15.40 6.39
CA PRO A 283 5.99 14.90 7.66
C PRO A 283 7.03 14.09 8.44
N MET A 284 7.81 13.25 7.76
CA MET A 284 8.89 12.47 8.35
C MET A 284 9.98 13.39 8.95
N ARG A 285 10.36 14.43 8.22
CA ARG A 285 11.34 15.42 8.73
C ARG A 285 10.86 16.10 9.99
N ARG A 286 9.60 16.55 10.04
CA ARG A 286 9.03 17.16 11.25
C ARG A 286 9.16 16.21 12.43
N PHE A 287 8.67 14.99 12.28
CA PHE A 287 8.74 13.97 13.33
C PHE A 287 10.18 13.71 13.80
N LEU A 288 11.14 13.60 12.88
CA LEU A 288 12.54 13.36 13.23
C LEU A 288 13.18 14.59 13.86
N SER A 289 12.79 15.81 13.46
CA SER A 289 13.33 17.06 14.03
C SER A 289 12.92 17.29 15.48
N ASP A 290 11.87 16.64 15.97
CA ASP A 290 11.48 16.70 17.40
C ASP A 290 12.45 15.93 18.30
N LYS A 291 13.17 14.94 17.75
CA LYS A 291 14.12 14.07 18.49
C LYS A 291 15.58 14.31 18.11
N TYR A 292 15.85 14.73 16.89
CA TYR A 292 17.19 14.80 16.31
C TYR A 292 17.48 16.13 15.63
N LYS A 293 18.72 16.61 15.74
CA LYS A 293 19.22 17.67 14.87
C LYS A 293 19.61 17.08 13.51
N ILE A 294 18.84 17.38 12.45
CA ILE A 294 19.18 16.96 11.08
C ILE A 294 20.37 17.79 10.59
N VAL A 295 21.55 17.21 10.56
CA VAL A 295 22.81 17.87 10.16
C VAL A 295 23.03 17.86 8.65
N LYS A 296 22.50 16.86 7.95
CA LYS A 296 22.57 16.76 6.48
C LYS A 296 21.32 16.07 5.95
N ARG A 297 20.88 16.52 4.77
CA ARG A 297 19.74 15.92 4.06
C ARG A 297 20.11 15.68 2.60
N PHE A 298 19.71 14.49 2.10
CA PHE A 298 19.74 14.14 0.68
C PHE A 298 18.33 13.75 0.23
N SER A 299 17.81 14.43 -0.78
CA SER A 299 16.52 14.11 -1.40
C SER A 299 16.77 13.55 -2.79
N PHE A 300 16.19 12.38 -3.04
CA PHE A 300 16.23 11.68 -4.32
C PHE A 300 14.84 11.63 -4.95
N ALA A 301 14.77 11.32 -6.24
CA ALA A 301 13.51 11.09 -6.92
C ALA A 301 12.77 9.87 -6.34
N ASP A 302 11.44 9.85 -6.45
CA ASP A 302 10.65 8.69 -6.01
C ASP A 302 11.09 7.42 -6.74
N HIS A 303 11.23 6.33 -6.00
CA HIS A 303 11.79 5.06 -6.47
C HIS A 303 13.25 5.14 -6.96
N HIS A 304 14.05 6.03 -6.38
CA HIS A 304 15.48 6.15 -6.71
C HIS A 304 16.24 4.84 -6.50
N LYS A 305 17.16 4.54 -7.43
CA LYS A 305 18.10 3.41 -7.31
C LYS A 305 19.44 3.95 -6.84
N TYR A 306 19.82 3.60 -5.63
CA TYR A 306 21.08 4.03 -5.04
C TYR A 306 22.27 3.46 -5.79
N ASN A 307 23.23 4.32 -6.10
CA ASN A 307 24.47 3.99 -6.80
C ASN A 307 25.71 4.36 -5.96
N SER A 308 26.89 4.03 -6.47
CA SER A 308 28.15 4.27 -5.74
C SER A 308 28.39 5.75 -5.44
N MET A 309 27.93 6.68 -6.29
CA MET A 309 28.11 8.11 -6.07
C MET A 309 27.22 8.59 -4.91
N ASP A 310 25.97 8.10 -4.85
CA ASP A 310 25.05 8.43 -3.78
C ASP A 310 25.61 7.95 -2.43
N ILE A 311 26.07 6.71 -2.38
CA ILE A 311 26.67 6.12 -1.18
C ILE A 311 27.93 6.87 -0.75
N ARG A 312 28.79 7.28 -1.71
CA ARG A 312 29.97 8.11 -1.39
C ARG A 312 29.59 9.43 -0.74
N LYS A 313 28.55 10.13 -1.24
CA LYS A 313 28.06 11.39 -0.67
C LYS A 313 27.53 11.20 0.75
N ILE A 314 26.73 10.16 0.98
CA ILE A 314 26.19 9.80 2.31
C ILE A 314 27.35 9.45 3.26
N ALA A 315 28.30 8.64 2.79
CA ALA A 315 29.49 8.24 3.56
C ALA A 315 30.38 9.44 3.95
N ALA A 316 30.59 10.39 3.04
CA ALA A 316 31.33 11.61 3.34
C ALA A 316 30.66 12.43 4.46
N ALA A 317 29.34 12.68 4.35
CA ALA A 317 28.60 13.37 5.40
C ALA A 317 28.63 12.62 6.75
N ALA A 318 28.63 11.28 6.72
CA ALA A 318 28.73 10.45 7.91
C ALA A 318 30.13 10.50 8.56
N ARG A 319 31.22 10.66 7.79
CA ARG A 319 32.57 10.88 8.32
C ARG A 319 32.72 12.26 8.96
N GLU A 320 32.17 13.30 8.33
CA GLU A 320 32.13 14.66 8.88
C GLU A 320 31.33 14.75 10.19
N ASN A 321 30.40 13.82 10.41
CA ASN A 321 29.55 13.74 11.59
C ASN A 321 29.64 12.37 12.25
N PRO A 322 30.72 12.05 12.98
CA PRO A 322 31.02 10.69 13.46
C PRO A 322 29.96 10.10 14.38
N THR A 323 29.21 10.91 15.10
CA THR A 323 28.15 10.46 16.02
C THR A 323 26.77 10.38 15.37
N ALA A 324 26.56 10.98 14.18
CA ALA A 324 25.22 11.05 13.59
C ALA A 324 24.69 9.68 13.18
N VAL A 325 23.44 9.39 13.49
CA VAL A 325 22.70 8.28 12.92
C VAL A 325 22.35 8.59 11.45
N VAL A 326 22.38 7.61 10.57
CA VAL A 326 22.01 7.74 9.16
C VAL A 326 20.65 7.10 8.94
N VAL A 327 19.65 7.90 8.60
CA VAL A 327 18.26 7.45 8.56
C VAL A 327 17.66 7.57 7.16
N THR A 328 16.90 6.54 6.78
CA THR A 328 16.13 6.50 5.54
C THR A 328 14.71 5.97 5.78
N THR A 329 13.89 5.89 4.74
CA THR A 329 12.57 5.28 4.82
C THR A 329 12.65 3.75 4.74
N GLU A 330 11.64 3.06 5.26
CA GLU A 330 11.53 1.61 5.15
C GLU A 330 11.51 1.16 3.67
N LYS A 331 10.82 1.89 2.80
CA LYS A 331 10.79 1.63 1.36
C LYS A 331 12.17 1.77 0.69
N ASP A 332 12.94 2.78 1.06
CA ASP A 332 14.28 2.99 0.55
C ASP A 332 15.26 1.94 1.07
N SER A 333 15.08 1.47 2.30
CA SER A 333 15.92 0.42 2.88
C SER A 333 15.92 -0.86 2.04
N GLN A 334 14.76 -1.25 1.46
CA GLN A 334 14.67 -2.42 0.59
C GLN A 334 15.55 -2.27 -0.67
N ARG A 335 15.68 -1.05 -1.20
CA ARG A 335 16.52 -0.76 -2.38
C ARG A 335 18.00 -0.68 -2.02
N LEU A 336 18.32 -0.26 -0.79
CA LEU A 336 19.70 -0.23 -0.30
C LEU A 336 20.27 -1.62 -0.11
N LEU A 337 19.47 -2.58 0.32
CA LEU A 337 19.88 -3.98 0.46
C LEU A 337 20.30 -4.62 -0.88
N ASP A 338 19.81 -4.09 -1.99
CA ASP A 338 20.28 -4.49 -3.34
C ASP A 338 21.69 -3.97 -3.67
N TYR A 339 22.21 -2.99 -2.92
CA TYR A 339 23.55 -2.43 -3.11
C TYR A 339 24.60 -3.21 -2.30
N LYS A 340 25.26 -4.15 -2.94
CA LYS A 340 26.18 -5.11 -2.28
C LYS A 340 27.50 -4.52 -1.77
N LYS A 341 27.88 -3.30 -2.20
CA LYS A 341 29.18 -2.67 -1.85
C LYS A 341 29.06 -1.63 -0.73
N MET A 342 28.07 -1.77 0.17
CA MET A 342 27.90 -0.87 1.30
C MET A 342 29.03 -1.09 2.33
N PRO A 343 29.81 -0.04 2.69
CA PRO A 343 30.87 -0.18 3.71
C PRO A 343 30.28 -0.62 5.07
N GLU A 344 30.91 -1.59 5.73
CA GLU A 344 30.43 -2.15 7.01
C GLU A 344 30.28 -1.08 8.10
N TRP A 345 31.24 -0.15 8.23
CA TRP A 345 31.14 0.95 9.21
C TRP A 345 29.93 1.84 8.96
N LEU A 346 29.49 1.98 7.72
CA LEU A 346 28.27 2.75 7.37
C LEU A 346 27.01 1.93 7.62
N GLN A 347 27.04 0.60 7.36
CA GLN A 347 25.93 -0.31 7.67
C GLN A 347 25.58 -0.24 9.16
N LYS A 348 26.58 -0.22 10.07
CA LYS A 348 26.38 -0.12 11.53
C LYS A 348 25.60 1.14 11.96
N ARG A 349 25.62 2.19 11.15
CA ARG A 349 24.98 3.49 11.45
C ARG A 349 23.67 3.72 10.70
N MET A 350 23.27 2.77 9.84
CA MET A 350 22.18 2.95 8.91
C MET A 350 20.90 2.37 9.46
N PHE A 351 19.91 3.22 9.64
CA PHE A 351 18.62 2.90 10.20
C PHE A 351 17.51 3.30 9.23
N MET A 352 16.38 2.63 9.33
CA MET A 352 15.14 3.04 8.67
C MET A 352 14.11 3.48 9.69
N ILE A 353 13.21 4.37 9.27
CA ILE A 353 12.04 4.75 10.04
C ILE A 353 10.82 4.04 9.46
N PRO A 354 10.28 3.01 10.15
CA PRO A 354 9.06 2.36 9.72
C PRO A 354 7.87 3.29 9.96
N ILE A 355 6.83 3.08 9.15
CA ILE A 355 5.54 3.73 9.34
C ILE A 355 4.46 2.67 9.53
N ALA A 356 3.55 2.93 10.43
CA ALA A 356 2.28 2.23 10.53
C ALA A 356 1.15 3.21 10.26
N VAL A 357 0.00 2.69 9.91
CA VAL A 357 -1.24 3.46 9.90
C VAL A 357 -2.12 2.97 11.03
N ASP A 358 -2.84 3.89 11.61
CA ASP A 358 -3.76 3.57 12.69
C ASP A 358 -5.02 4.41 12.56
N PHE A 359 -6.15 3.89 13.02
CA PHE A 359 -7.37 4.67 13.12
C PHE A 359 -7.16 5.81 14.12
N ILE A 360 -7.76 6.97 13.84
CA ILE A 360 -7.67 8.13 14.73
C ILE A 360 -8.50 7.93 16.01
N ASP A 361 -9.40 6.96 16.02
CA ASP A 361 -10.31 6.63 17.10
C ASP A 361 -10.38 5.10 17.26
N ASP A 362 -10.28 4.58 18.48
CA ASP A 362 -10.35 3.13 18.77
C ASP A 362 -11.72 2.53 18.43
N ARG A 363 -12.79 3.32 18.52
CA ARG A 363 -14.13 2.91 18.06
C ARG A 363 -14.14 2.62 16.57
N GLU A 364 -13.48 3.45 15.75
CA GLU A 364 -13.38 3.23 14.30
C GLU A 364 -12.63 1.93 13.98
N ARG A 365 -11.62 1.57 14.79
CA ARG A 365 -10.92 0.28 14.68
C ARG A 365 -11.89 -0.88 14.94
N GLY A 366 -12.72 -0.79 15.99
CA GLY A 366 -13.77 -1.78 16.26
C GLY A 366 -14.75 -1.92 15.10
N ILE A 367 -15.28 -0.80 14.59
CA ILE A 367 -16.21 -0.77 13.45
C ILE A 367 -15.57 -1.41 12.20
N PHE A 368 -14.29 -1.11 11.94
CA PHE A 368 -13.57 -1.71 10.82
C PHE A 368 -13.46 -3.22 10.95
N ASN A 369 -13.04 -3.70 12.12
CA ASN A 369 -12.88 -5.13 12.39
C ASN A 369 -14.21 -5.87 12.24
N ASP A 370 -15.28 -5.34 12.81
CA ASP A 370 -16.61 -5.95 12.75
C ASP A 370 -17.14 -5.98 11.31
N ALA A 371 -16.99 -4.89 10.56
CA ALA A 371 -17.41 -4.82 9.16
C ALA A 371 -16.64 -5.82 8.29
N LEU A 372 -15.32 -5.90 8.49
CA LEU A 372 -14.46 -6.82 7.74
C LEU A 372 -14.80 -8.28 8.06
N MET A 373 -14.87 -8.64 9.35
CA MET A 373 -15.16 -10.02 9.77
C MET A 373 -16.57 -10.45 9.38
N SER A 374 -17.56 -9.57 9.51
CA SER A 374 -18.93 -9.84 9.06
C SER A 374 -19.00 -10.08 7.56
N ALA A 375 -18.30 -9.28 6.77
CA ALA A 375 -18.23 -9.47 5.32
C ALA A 375 -17.58 -10.81 4.96
N LEU A 376 -16.48 -11.18 5.61
CA LEU A 376 -15.79 -12.44 5.35
C LEU A 376 -16.61 -13.68 5.76
N LYS A 377 -17.36 -13.60 6.85
CA LYS A 377 -18.31 -14.66 7.27
C LYS A 377 -19.48 -14.83 6.30
N ALA A 378 -19.89 -13.74 5.65
CA ALA A 378 -20.97 -13.76 4.67
C ALA A 378 -20.51 -14.15 3.24
N PHE A 379 -19.23 -14.49 3.05
CA PHE A 379 -18.73 -14.93 1.75
C PHE A 379 -19.46 -16.21 1.31
N PRO A 380 -20.17 -16.20 0.17
CA PRO A 380 -20.94 -17.36 -0.29
C PRO A 380 -19.98 -18.47 -0.74
N GLN A 381 -20.22 -19.69 -0.25
CA GLN A 381 -19.57 -20.87 -0.82
C GLN A 381 -20.07 -21.05 -2.25
N GLY A 382 -19.16 -21.02 -3.24
CA GLY A 382 -19.51 -21.07 -4.66
C GLY A 382 -19.85 -19.70 -5.25
N TYR A 383 -19.05 -18.68 -4.93
CA TYR A 383 -19.16 -17.33 -5.46
C TYR A 383 -18.85 -17.31 -6.98
N GLU A 384 -19.90 -17.42 -7.82
CA GLU A 384 -19.85 -17.29 -9.27
C GLU A 384 -20.08 -15.85 -9.78
#